data_df254d13415ce69e200d5b3d51c46e63
#
_entry.id   df254d13415ce69e200d5b3d51c46e63
#
_cell.length_a   1.000
_cell.length_b   1.000
_cell.length_c   1.000
_cell.angle_alpha   90.00
_cell.angle_beta   90.00
_cell.angle_gamma   90.00
#
_symmetry.space_group_name_H-M   'P 1'
#
loop_
_entity.id
_entity.type
_entity.pdbx_description
1 polymer ?
#
loop_
_entity_poly.entity_id
_entity_poly.type
_entity_poly.pdbx_seq_one_letter_code
_entity_poly.pdbx_strand_id
1 'polypeptide(L)'
;QGFEAELAALPGDYGEPRGVLLLALVDGDVAGCCALRPIDDADYSNAAEMKRLYVRKAFRGFGLGRQLAEAVLEAGLRLGCASVLLDTLDDMEAARALYEELGFQEIPPYYHNPLPGAHYLKVELG
;
A
#
# COMPACT_ATOMS: atom_id res chain seq x y z
N GLN A 1 2.98 -14.88 -20.13
CA GLN A 1 3.57 -13.70 -20.13
C GLN A 1 2.94 -12.66 -19.29
N GLY A 2 3.69 -11.89 -18.63
CA GLY A 2 3.21 -10.84 -17.79
C GLY A 2 2.94 -9.57 -18.56
N PHE A 3 2.31 -8.60 -17.89
CA PHE A 3 2.17 -7.26 -18.40
C PHE A 3 3.37 -6.42 -17.96
N GLU A 4 3.80 -5.55 -18.85
CA GLU A 4 4.75 -4.53 -18.47
C GLU A 4 3.98 -3.33 -18.01
N ALA A 5 4.15 -2.98 -16.75
CA ALA A 5 3.40 -1.90 -16.15
C ALA A 5 4.26 -0.68 -15.96
N GLU A 6 3.66 0.48 -16.24
CA GLU A 6 4.23 1.76 -15.89
C GLU A 6 3.61 2.21 -14.58
N LEU A 7 4.44 2.69 -13.66
CA LEU A 7 3.93 3.24 -12.41
C LEU A 7 4.04 4.75 -12.47
N ALA A 8 2.94 5.43 -12.24
CA ALA A 8 2.88 6.88 -12.34
C ALA A 8 2.30 7.46 -11.06
N ALA A 9 2.89 8.56 -10.60
CA ALA A 9 2.42 9.26 -9.42
C ALA A 9 1.44 10.35 -9.84
N LEU A 10 0.36 10.51 -9.07
CA LEU A 10 -0.62 11.54 -9.32
C LEU A 10 -0.54 12.62 -8.23
N PRO A 11 -0.77 13.87 -8.62
CA PRO A 11 -0.83 14.96 -7.63
C PRO A 11 -2.15 14.91 -6.86
N GLY A 12 -2.24 15.72 -5.82
CA GLY A 12 -3.46 15.85 -5.02
C GLY A 12 -3.18 15.61 -3.56
N ASP A 13 -4.21 15.16 -2.82
CA ASP A 13 -4.07 14.92 -1.39
C ASP A 13 -3.02 13.86 -1.08
N TYR A 14 -2.75 13.00 -2.03
CA TYR A 14 -1.73 11.97 -1.88
C TYR A 14 -0.42 12.36 -2.55
N GLY A 15 -0.29 13.63 -2.93
CA GLY A 15 0.92 14.09 -3.59
C GLY A 15 2.02 14.44 -2.60
N GLU A 16 3.23 14.58 -3.15
CA GLU A 16 4.35 15.01 -2.35
C GLU A 16 4.09 16.39 -1.77
N PRO A 17 4.73 16.72 -0.64
CA PRO A 17 5.90 16.00 -0.11
C PRO A 17 5.58 14.87 0.85
N ARG A 18 4.34 14.67 1.25
CA ARG A 18 4.06 13.74 2.33
C ARG A 18 3.34 12.48 1.91
N GLY A 19 2.73 12.46 0.72
CA GLY A 19 2.00 11.30 0.27
C GLY A 19 2.23 11.03 -1.20
N VAL A 20 1.69 9.91 -1.67
CA VAL A 20 1.81 9.54 -3.08
C VAL A 20 0.63 8.65 -3.47
N LEU A 21 0.17 8.81 -4.70
CA LEU A 21 -0.80 7.90 -5.29
C LEU A 21 -0.19 7.39 -6.59
N LEU A 22 -0.03 6.08 -6.68
CA LEU A 22 0.57 5.45 -7.85
C LEU A 22 -0.49 4.71 -8.65
N LEU A 23 -0.35 4.79 -9.96
CA LEU A 23 -1.15 4.00 -10.88
C LEU A 23 -0.25 3.03 -11.62
N ALA A 24 -0.74 1.84 -11.84
CA ALA A 24 -0.11 0.87 -12.73
C ALA A 24 -0.81 0.97 -14.08
N LEU A 25 -0.05 1.24 -15.13
CA LEU A 25 -0.60 1.37 -16.46
C LEU A 25 -0.08 0.23 -17.34
N VAL A 26 -0.99 -0.39 -18.08
CA VAL A 26 -0.64 -1.44 -19.03
C VAL A 26 -1.20 -1.00 -20.38
N ASP A 27 -0.33 -0.74 -21.32
CA ASP A 27 -0.72 -0.25 -22.65
C ASP A 27 -1.62 0.99 -22.56
N GLY A 28 -1.34 1.86 -21.59
CA GLY A 28 -2.09 3.09 -21.40
C GLY A 28 -3.35 2.95 -20.59
N ASP A 29 -3.77 1.73 -20.24
CA ASP A 29 -4.95 1.50 -19.41
C ASP A 29 -4.57 1.40 -17.96
N VAL A 30 -5.40 1.95 -17.07
CA VAL A 30 -5.18 1.82 -15.64
C VAL A 30 -5.49 0.39 -15.22
N ALA A 31 -4.47 -0.30 -14.75
CA ALA A 31 -4.59 -1.69 -14.30
C ALA A 31 -4.71 -1.81 -12.79
N GLY A 32 -4.22 -0.83 -12.06
CA GLY A 32 -4.28 -0.87 -10.61
C GLY A 32 -3.80 0.42 -9.98
N CYS A 33 -3.87 0.48 -8.66
CA CYS A 33 -3.44 1.66 -7.93
C CYS A 33 -3.00 1.28 -6.52
N CYS A 34 -2.27 2.20 -5.89
CA CYS A 34 -1.93 2.10 -4.48
C CYS A 34 -1.56 3.50 -3.99
N ALA A 35 -1.93 3.81 -2.77
CA ALA A 35 -1.70 5.13 -2.20
C ALA A 35 -0.94 5.03 -0.90
N LEU A 36 -0.22 6.08 -0.57
CA LEU A 36 0.47 6.25 0.70
C LEU A 36 0.16 7.64 1.20
N ARG A 37 -0.24 7.75 2.45
CA ARG A 37 -0.49 9.07 3.05
C ARG A 37 0.02 9.09 4.47
N PRO A 38 0.41 10.27 4.97
CA PRO A 38 0.90 10.33 6.34
C PRO A 38 -0.20 10.04 7.34
N ILE A 39 0.19 9.45 8.47
CA ILE A 39 -0.69 9.24 9.60
C ILE A 39 -0.08 10.00 10.77
N ASP A 40 -0.84 10.95 11.31
CA ASP A 40 -0.34 11.74 12.43
C ASP A 40 -0.98 11.33 13.75
N ASP A 41 -2.04 10.51 13.68
CA ASP A 41 -2.82 10.14 14.87
C ASP A 41 -2.48 8.78 15.43
N ALA A 42 -1.55 8.07 14.82
CA ALA A 42 -1.13 6.77 15.31
C ALA A 42 0.00 6.91 16.33
N ASP A 43 0.22 5.86 17.11
CA ASP A 43 1.25 5.84 18.13
C ASP A 43 2.66 5.68 17.55
N TYR A 44 2.80 5.76 16.25
CA TYR A 44 4.07 5.52 15.57
C TYR A 44 4.55 6.80 14.91
N SER A 45 5.77 7.21 15.23
CA SER A 45 6.36 8.41 14.65
C SER A 45 6.69 8.20 13.18
N ASN A 46 6.47 9.23 12.39
CA ASN A 46 6.82 9.21 10.95
C ASN A 46 6.20 8.03 10.22
N ALA A 47 4.98 7.67 10.61
CA ALA A 47 4.28 6.57 9.96
C ALA A 47 3.43 7.09 8.82
N ALA A 48 3.26 6.24 7.82
CA ALA A 48 2.34 6.49 6.73
C ALA A 48 1.44 5.27 6.59
N GLU A 49 0.31 5.47 5.96
CA GLU A 49 -0.67 4.40 5.77
C GLU A 49 -0.78 4.08 4.28
N MET A 50 -0.66 2.79 3.97
CA MET A 50 -0.90 2.32 2.61
C MET A 50 -2.38 2.04 2.45
N LYS A 51 -2.98 2.62 1.41
CA LYS A 51 -4.39 2.47 1.13
C LYS A 51 -4.62 2.21 -0.34
N ARG A 52 -5.79 1.70 -0.66
CA ARG A 52 -6.29 1.59 -2.02
C ARG A 52 -5.43 0.70 -2.92
N LEU A 53 -4.75 -0.29 -2.33
CA LEU A 53 -4.07 -1.27 -3.16
C LEU A 53 -5.13 -2.08 -3.88
N TYR A 54 -5.17 -1.93 -5.19
CA TYR A 54 -6.18 -2.59 -5.99
C TYR A 54 -5.64 -2.87 -7.38
N VAL A 55 -5.92 -4.06 -7.88
CA VAL A 55 -5.59 -4.45 -9.25
C VAL A 55 -6.88 -4.88 -9.91
N ARG A 56 -7.18 -4.30 -11.07
CA ARG A 56 -8.40 -4.65 -11.81
C ARG A 56 -8.37 -6.13 -12.16
N LYS A 57 -9.54 -6.75 -12.14
CA LYS A 57 -9.67 -8.20 -12.28
C LYS A 57 -8.93 -8.74 -13.51
N ALA A 58 -9.03 -8.04 -14.63
CA ALA A 58 -8.42 -8.51 -15.87
C ALA A 58 -6.89 -8.55 -15.81
N PHE A 59 -6.29 -7.86 -14.85
CA PHE A 59 -4.84 -7.73 -14.74
C PHE A 59 -4.27 -8.48 -13.53
N ARG A 60 -5.08 -9.26 -12.85
CA ARG A 60 -4.63 -10.01 -11.66
C ARG A 60 -3.85 -11.24 -12.06
N GLY A 61 -2.99 -11.69 -11.15
CA GLY A 61 -2.20 -12.88 -11.37
C GLY A 61 -0.88 -12.65 -12.09
N PHE A 62 -0.51 -11.39 -12.31
CA PHE A 62 0.71 -11.03 -13.02
C PHE A 62 1.70 -10.26 -12.14
N GLY A 63 1.47 -10.22 -10.84
CA GLY A 63 2.39 -9.58 -9.93
C GLY A 63 2.27 -8.07 -9.80
N LEU A 64 1.20 -7.46 -10.34
CA LEU A 64 1.06 -6.01 -10.27
C LEU A 64 0.82 -5.50 -8.86
N GLY A 65 0.09 -6.27 -8.04
CA GLY A 65 -0.13 -5.88 -6.65
C GLY A 65 1.16 -5.78 -5.88
N ARG A 66 2.06 -6.73 -6.09
CA ARG A 66 3.38 -6.69 -5.44
C ARG A 66 4.19 -5.50 -5.95
N GLN A 67 4.19 -5.26 -7.26
CA GLN A 67 4.93 -4.13 -7.81
C GLN A 67 4.44 -2.81 -7.24
N LEU A 68 3.13 -2.63 -7.15
CA LEU A 68 2.55 -1.42 -6.58
C LEU A 68 2.92 -1.27 -5.11
N ALA A 69 2.79 -2.34 -4.34
CA ALA A 69 3.12 -2.28 -2.92
C ALA A 69 4.60 -1.97 -2.72
N GLU A 70 5.48 -2.64 -3.47
CA GLU A 70 6.91 -2.38 -3.35
C GLU A 70 7.25 -0.95 -3.73
N ALA A 71 6.61 -0.42 -4.76
CA ALA A 71 6.87 0.95 -5.19
C ALA A 71 6.41 1.97 -4.14
N VAL A 72 5.28 1.69 -3.48
CA VAL A 72 4.80 2.57 -2.42
C VAL A 72 5.73 2.53 -1.21
N LEU A 73 6.23 1.35 -0.84
CA LEU A 73 7.18 1.26 0.27
C LEU A 73 8.47 2.01 -0.06
N GLU A 74 8.94 1.90 -1.29
CA GLU A 74 10.13 2.64 -1.73
C GLU A 74 9.88 4.14 -1.67
N ALA A 75 8.70 4.58 -2.12
CA ALA A 75 8.35 5.99 -2.03
C ALA A 75 8.31 6.47 -0.59
N GLY A 76 7.77 5.65 0.31
CA GLY A 76 7.75 5.98 1.73
C GLY A 76 9.15 6.18 2.29
N LEU A 77 10.06 5.30 1.91
CA LEU A 77 11.43 5.42 2.36
C LEU A 77 12.06 6.72 1.86
N ARG A 78 11.82 7.08 0.59
CA ARG A 78 12.34 8.33 0.02
C ARG A 78 11.74 9.56 0.71
N LEU A 79 10.49 9.46 1.16
CA LEU A 79 9.84 10.57 1.85
C LEU A 79 10.21 10.67 3.33
N GLY A 80 11.03 9.76 3.82
CA GLY A 80 11.48 9.80 5.20
C GLY A 80 10.57 9.11 6.19
N CYS A 81 9.63 8.29 5.72
CA CYS A 81 8.76 7.54 6.61
C CYS A 81 9.56 6.46 7.33
N ALA A 82 9.27 6.27 8.62
CA ALA A 82 9.92 5.23 9.40
C ALA A 82 9.21 3.90 9.27
N SER A 83 7.89 3.92 9.05
CA SER A 83 7.10 2.70 8.92
C SER A 83 5.88 2.95 8.07
N VAL A 84 5.31 1.85 7.55
CA VAL A 84 4.07 1.90 6.80
C VAL A 84 3.08 0.97 7.48
N LEU A 85 1.87 1.47 7.70
CA LEU A 85 0.78 0.75 8.32
C LEU A 85 -0.31 0.49 7.29
N LEU A 86 -1.10 -0.53 7.53
CA LEU A 86 -2.28 -0.81 6.71
C LEU A 86 -3.28 -1.62 7.51
N ASP A 87 -4.51 -1.66 7.02
CA ASP A 87 -5.50 -2.61 7.53
C ASP A 87 -6.03 -3.46 6.39
N THR A 88 -6.42 -4.67 6.73
CA THR A 88 -6.95 -5.63 5.76
C THR A 88 -7.98 -6.50 6.47
N LEU A 89 -8.76 -7.27 5.70
CA LEU A 89 -9.81 -8.09 6.25
C LEU A 89 -9.47 -9.57 6.16
N ASP A 90 -10.14 -10.37 7.00
CA ASP A 90 -9.93 -11.82 7.05
C ASP A 90 -10.06 -12.49 5.70
N ASP A 91 -11.00 -12.03 4.88
CA ASP A 91 -11.31 -12.68 3.61
C ASP A 91 -10.40 -12.24 2.47
N MET A 92 -9.37 -11.44 2.75
CA MET A 92 -8.42 -10.98 1.74
C MET A 92 -7.12 -11.76 1.85
N GLU A 93 -7.21 -13.07 1.62
CA GLU A 93 -6.07 -13.96 1.85
C GLU A 93 -4.88 -13.68 0.95
N ALA A 94 -5.14 -13.38 -0.33
CA ALA A 94 -4.05 -13.11 -1.25
C ALA A 94 -3.29 -11.86 -0.87
N ALA A 95 -4.01 -10.82 -0.43
CA ALA A 95 -3.39 -9.59 0.02
C ALA A 95 -2.58 -9.83 1.30
N ARG A 96 -3.14 -10.60 2.23
CA ARG A 96 -2.46 -10.90 3.48
C ARG A 96 -1.16 -11.67 3.25
N ALA A 97 -1.18 -12.62 2.32
CA ALA A 97 0.03 -13.37 1.98
C ALA A 97 1.08 -12.45 1.39
N LEU A 98 0.67 -11.53 0.52
CA LEU A 98 1.61 -10.56 -0.05
C LEU A 98 2.24 -9.69 1.03
N TYR A 99 1.42 -9.18 1.96
CA TYR A 99 1.94 -8.32 3.02
C TYR A 99 2.93 -9.08 3.90
N GLU A 100 2.62 -10.33 4.21
CA GLU A 100 3.53 -11.15 4.99
C GLU A 100 4.87 -11.32 4.29
N GLU A 101 4.84 -11.58 2.99
CA GLU A 101 6.07 -11.70 2.21
C GLU A 101 6.87 -10.40 2.18
N LEU A 102 6.20 -9.26 2.26
CA LEU A 102 6.88 -7.97 2.28
C LEU A 102 7.39 -7.58 3.66
N GLY A 103 7.15 -8.41 4.67
CA GLY A 103 7.68 -8.17 6.00
C GLY A 103 6.74 -7.48 6.96
N PHE A 104 5.48 -7.30 6.58
CA PHE A 104 4.49 -6.71 7.48
C PHE A 104 4.20 -7.68 8.63
N GLN A 105 4.03 -7.11 9.82
CA GLN A 105 3.68 -7.86 11.02
C GLN A 105 2.41 -7.29 11.63
N GLU A 106 1.63 -8.16 12.25
CA GLU A 106 0.37 -7.74 12.85
C GLU A 106 0.62 -6.87 14.08
N ILE A 107 -0.18 -5.81 14.22
CA ILE A 107 -0.11 -4.87 15.32
C ILE A 107 -1.53 -4.67 15.88
N PRO A 108 -1.66 -4.10 17.08
CA PRO A 108 -2.99 -3.73 17.59
C PRO A 108 -3.63 -2.67 16.70
N PRO A 109 -4.97 -2.59 16.70
CA PRO A 109 -5.66 -1.56 15.91
C PRO A 109 -5.19 -0.15 16.26
N TYR A 110 -5.07 0.66 15.22
CA TYR A 110 -4.71 2.07 15.40
C TYR A 110 -5.88 3.01 15.09
N TYR A 111 -7.06 2.45 14.82
CA TYR A 111 -8.30 3.21 14.70
C TYR A 111 -9.14 3.01 15.96
N HIS A 112 -9.99 3.99 16.23
CA HIS A 112 -10.87 3.93 17.40
C HIS A 112 -11.89 2.80 17.32
N ASN A 113 -12.47 2.57 16.16
CA ASN A 113 -13.55 1.59 15.99
C ASN A 113 -13.21 0.63 14.87
N PRO A 114 -12.36 -0.35 15.15
CA PRO A 114 -11.96 -1.31 14.11
C PRO A 114 -13.14 -2.18 13.71
N LEU A 115 -13.19 -2.51 12.43
CA LEU A 115 -14.21 -3.43 11.93
C LEU A 115 -13.93 -4.85 12.39
N PRO A 116 -14.98 -5.65 12.66
CA PRO A 116 -14.77 -7.07 12.95
C PRO A 116 -14.04 -7.74 11.80
N GLY A 117 -13.10 -8.61 12.12
CA GLY A 117 -12.32 -9.33 11.10
C GLY A 117 -11.21 -8.51 10.49
N ALA A 118 -10.98 -7.28 10.95
CA ALA A 118 -9.90 -6.45 10.43
C ALA A 118 -8.57 -6.83 11.08
N HIS A 119 -7.52 -6.79 10.29
CA HIS A 119 -6.15 -7.00 10.75
C HIS A 119 -5.36 -5.74 10.46
N TYR A 120 -4.52 -5.36 11.40
CA TYR A 120 -3.71 -4.16 11.31
C TYR A 120 -2.25 -4.59 11.24
N LEU A 121 -1.54 -4.08 10.26
CA LEU A 121 -0.18 -4.53 9.96
C LEU A 121 0.76 -3.35 9.86
N LYS A 122 2.03 -3.61 10.15
CA LYS A 122 3.07 -2.60 10.07
C LYS A 122 4.34 -3.21 9.52
N VAL A 123 5.07 -2.45 8.70
CA VAL A 123 6.42 -2.79 8.29
C VAL A 123 7.34 -1.61 8.58
N GLU A 124 8.53 -1.91 9.10
CA GLU A 124 9.55 -0.91 9.31
C GLU A 124 10.31 -0.69 8.01
N LEU A 125 10.60 0.58 7.70
CA LEU A 125 11.35 0.93 6.50
C LEU A 125 12.79 1.25 6.87
N GLY A 126 13.69 0.72 6.12
CA GLY A 126 15.11 0.98 6.30
C GLY A 126 15.73 0.25 7.44
#